data_3da2e4749db4ef9640ca9df767842031
#
_entry.id   3da2e4749db4ef9640ca9df767842031
#
_cell.length_a   1.000
_cell.length_b   1.000
_cell.length_c   1.000
_cell.angle_alpha   90.00
_cell.angle_beta   90.00
_cell.angle_gamma   90.00
#
_symmetry.space_group_name_H-M   'P 1'
#
loop_
_entity.id
_entity.type
_entity.pdbx_description
1 polymer ?
#
loop_
_entity_poly.entity_id
_entity_poly.type
_entity_poly.pdbx_seq_one_letter_code
_entity_poly.pdbx_strand_id
1 'polypeptide(L)'
;MRKKIHIFRKYLWMLNTIYQTGGITRKELVKRWEKDTEEKIAQRTFAEYRDAIEEIFDININCNASEGYKYYIEDTEDLDKGRVMNWLLTSFSINNMMQESKSLKDRILFEDIPCGNEYLTTIVQAMKENLKLKVVHQSFGQESPSTILIEPYGIKVFKKRWYLIGMPHSKESIMTYAFDRILQVELTNEHFDMPEDFDMSMFYHNSYGILVQPDEYDVETVHLKVSAKHRHYLRTLPLHHSQKEIEKHEKYSIFTVKVYPTLDFTQEILSHADEVEVISPKWVREEVASYARSLYKMYKDAIDDLDERDRLKNK
;
A
#
# COMPACT_ATOMS: atom_id res chain seq x y z
N MET A 1 -26.36 -13.90 7.32
CA MET A 1 -25.31 -12.91 6.99
C MET A 1 -25.05 -11.90 8.10
N ARG A 2 -26.04 -11.18 8.66
CA ARG A 2 -25.84 -10.21 9.77
C ARG A 2 -25.11 -10.76 11.02
N LYS A 3 -25.40 -12.02 11.47
CA LYS A 3 -24.71 -12.64 12.63
C LYS A 3 -23.19 -12.88 12.41
N LYS A 4 -22.76 -13.23 11.18
CA LYS A 4 -21.33 -13.45 10.87
C LYS A 4 -20.51 -12.15 10.89
N ILE A 5 -21.10 -11.05 10.42
CA ILE A 5 -20.47 -9.71 10.46
C ILE A 5 -20.28 -9.25 11.90
N HIS A 6 -21.23 -9.57 12.79
CA HIS A 6 -21.14 -9.19 14.20
C HIS A 6 -20.01 -9.93 14.95
N ILE A 7 -19.79 -11.22 14.63
CA ILE A 7 -18.70 -12.03 15.20
C ILE A 7 -17.33 -11.50 14.73
N PHE A 8 -17.17 -11.21 13.45
CA PHE A 8 -15.93 -10.71 12.89
C PHE A 8 -15.49 -9.38 13.55
N ARG A 9 -16.43 -8.48 13.87
CA ARG A 9 -16.15 -7.27 14.64
C ARG A 9 -15.59 -7.58 16.02
N LYS A 10 -16.04 -8.63 16.66
CA LYS A 10 -15.58 -9.06 17.98
C LYS A 10 -14.14 -9.56 17.94
N TYR A 11 -13.77 -10.30 16.89
CA TYR A 11 -12.38 -10.72 16.66
C TYR A 11 -11.45 -9.54 16.47
N LEU A 12 -11.83 -8.60 15.60
CA LEU A 12 -11.03 -7.40 15.34
C LEU A 12 -10.90 -6.51 16.59
N TRP A 13 -11.96 -6.35 17.38
CA TRP A 13 -11.89 -5.61 18.63
C TRP A 13 -10.89 -6.24 19.59
N MET A 14 -10.95 -7.57 19.77
CA MET A 14 -10.06 -8.30 20.66
C MET A 14 -8.60 -8.20 20.18
N LEU A 15 -8.35 -8.43 18.90
CA LEU A 15 -7.03 -8.32 18.28
C LEU A 15 -6.45 -6.91 18.45
N ASN A 16 -7.23 -5.88 18.10
CA ASN A 16 -6.80 -4.49 18.23
C ASN A 16 -6.52 -4.10 19.69
N THR A 17 -7.33 -4.57 20.64
CA THR A 17 -7.12 -4.28 22.06
C THR A 17 -5.83 -4.90 22.59
N ILE A 18 -5.51 -6.13 22.21
CA ILE A 18 -4.26 -6.81 22.60
C ILE A 18 -3.06 -6.09 21.96
N TYR A 19 -3.15 -5.74 20.67
CA TYR A 19 -2.11 -5.01 19.94
C TYR A 19 -1.81 -3.66 20.56
N GLN A 20 -2.83 -2.83 20.78
CA GLN A 20 -2.67 -1.47 21.31
C GLN A 20 -2.13 -1.43 22.74
N THR A 21 -2.31 -2.50 23.50
CA THR A 21 -1.82 -2.56 24.90
C THR A 21 -0.43 -3.17 25.02
N GLY A 22 0.11 -3.75 23.94
CA GLY A 22 1.39 -4.49 23.97
C GLY A 22 1.37 -5.73 24.89
N GLY A 23 0.20 -6.06 25.44
CA GLY A 23 -0.04 -7.19 26.33
C GLY A 23 -1.06 -6.85 27.40
N ILE A 24 -2.08 -7.69 27.57
CA ILE A 24 -3.22 -7.46 28.48
C ILE A 24 -3.62 -8.73 29.22
N THR A 25 -3.94 -8.62 30.50
CA THR A 25 -4.48 -9.75 31.24
C THR A 25 -5.92 -10.03 30.80
N ARG A 26 -6.34 -11.30 30.89
CA ARG A 26 -7.73 -11.66 30.57
C ARG A 26 -8.74 -10.84 31.36
N LYS A 27 -8.46 -10.59 32.64
CA LYS A 27 -9.34 -9.82 33.53
C LYS A 27 -9.54 -8.39 33.05
N GLU A 28 -8.49 -7.73 32.60
CA GLU A 28 -8.53 -6.37 32.06
C GLU A 28 -9.23 -6.35 30.70
N LEU A 29 -8.95 -7.34 29.83
CA LEU A 29 -9.58 -7.45 28.51
C LEU A 29 -11.10 -7.64 28.66
N VAL A 30 -11.54 -8.56 29.55
CA VAL A 30 -12.97 -8.78 29.85
C VAL A 30 -13.62 -7.50 30.36
N LYS A 31 -12.96 -6.76 31.26
CA LYS A 31 -13.49 -5.50 31.76
C LYS A 31 -13.64 -4.43 30.67
N ARG A 32 -12.68 -4.33 29.75
CA ARG A 32 -12.79 -3.44 28.60
C ARG A 32 -13.89 -3.90 27.64
N TRP A 33 -13.95 -5.20 27.38
CA TRP A 33 -15.00 -5.80 26.56
C TRP A 33 -16.41 -5.46 27.08
N GLU A 34 -16.68 -5.72 28.36
CA GLU A 34 -17.98 -5.41 28.96
C GLU A 34 -18.32 -3.92 28.91
N LYS A 35 -17.31 -3.05 29.03
CA LYS A 35 -17.49 -1.60 28.90
C LYS A 35 -17.84 -1.18 27.47
N ASP A 36 -17.16 -1.75 26.50
CA ASP A 36 -17.23 -1.26 25.10
C ASP A 36 -18.35 -1.96 24.31
N THR A 37 -18.74 -3.18 24.70
CA THR A 37 -19.76 -3.96 23.98
C THR A 37 -21.05 -4.16 24.74
N GLU A 38 -21.08 -3.84 26.04
CA GLU A 38 -22.19 -4.13 26.97
C GLU A 38 -22.50 -5.64 27.09
N GLU A 39 -21.62 -6.49 26.57
CA GLU A 39 -21.78 -7.96 26.58
C GLU A 39 -20.75 -8.62 27.51
N LYS A 40 -21.13 -9.75 28.12
CA LYS A 40 -20.19 -10.59 28.88
C LYS A 40 -19.52 -11.61 27.98
N ILE A 41 -18.22 -11.80 28.16
CA ILE A 41 -17.46 -12.83 27.45
C ILE A 41 -17.07 -13.96 28.42
N ALA A 42 -17.54 -15.19 28.14
CA ALA A 42 -17.18 -16.38 28.91
C ALA A 42 -15.74 -16.82 28.56
N GLN A 43 -15.13 -17.62 29.44
CA GLN A 43 -13.77 -18.13 29.22
C GLN A 43 -13.66 -18.97 27.94
N ARG A 44 -14.65 -19.80 27.67
CA ARG A 44 -14.72 -20.63 26.47
C ARG A 44 -14.80 -19.75 25.21
N THR A 45 -15.66 -18.75 25.22
CA THR A 45 -15.82 -17.82 24.10
C THR A 45 -14.56 -17.01 23.83
N PHE A 46 -13.81 -16.65 24.88
CA PHE A 46 -12.52 -15.99 24.73
C PHE A 46 -11.51 -16.89 24.01
N ALA A 47 -11.44 -18.18 24.39
CA ALA A 47 -10.55 -19.14 23.72
C ALA A 47 -10.96 -19.35 22.26
N GLU A 48 -12.26 -19.55 22.01
CA GLU A 48 -12.82 -19.71 20.66
C GLU A 48 -12.51 -18.49 19.76
N TYR A 49 -12.53 -17.29 20.31
CA TYR A 49 -12.20 -16.06 19.56
C TYR A 49 -10.71 -15.96 19.27
N ARG A 50 -9.85 -16.33 20.22
CA ARG A 50 -8.40 -16.38 20.01
C ARG A 50 -8.05 -17.36 18.90
N ASP A 51 -8.57 -18.57 18.96
CA ASP A 51 -8.30 -19.62 17.98
C ASP A 51 -8.83 -19.22 16.58
N ALA A 52 -10.00 -18.56 16.52
CA ALA A 52 -10.53 -18.02 15.27
C ALA A 52 -9.71 -16.83 14.71
N ILE A 53 -9.10 -16.02 15.57
CA ILE A 53 -8.20 -14.95 15.15
C ILE A 53 -6.93 -15.55 14.53
N GLU A 54 -6.35 -16.57 15.14
CA GLU A 54 -5.21 -17.30 14.62
C GLU A 54 -5.53 -17.90 13.25
N GLU A 55 -6.66 -18.60 13.11
CA GLU A 55 -7.07 -19.21 11.85
C GLU A 55 -7.37 -18.20 10.73
N ILE A 56 -8.02 -17.08 11.06
CA ILE A 56 -8.49 -16.10 10.05
C ILE A 56 -7.39 -15.12 9.64
N PHE A 57 -6.54 -14.71 10.59
CA PHE A 57 -5.58 -13.63 10.40
C PHE A 57 -4.12 -14.10 10.41
N ASP A 58 -3.88 -15.39 10.66
CA ASP A 58 -2.52 -15.95 10.84
C ASP A 58 -1.72 -15.21 11.92
N ILE A 59 -2.39 -14.81 13.01
CA ILE A 59 -1.82 -14.05 14.11
C ILE A 59 -1.90 -14.86 15.39
N ASN A 60 -0.75 -15.21 15.97
CA ASN A 60 -0.64 -15.93 17.21
C ASN A 60 -0.79 -15.01 18.43
N ILE A 61 -1.82 -15.30 19.26
CA ILE A 61 -2.02 -14.64 20.53
C ILE A 61 -1.53 -15.56 21.64
N ASN A 62 -0.34 -15.27 22.15
CA ASN A 62 0.31 -16.03 23.21
C ASN A 62 -0.02 -15.51 24.61
N CYS A 63 0.23 -16.34 25.62
CA CYS A 63 0.02 -16.00 27.02
C CYS A 63 1.33 -16.14 27.81
N ASN A 64 1.83 -15.05 28.37
CA ASN A 64 3.01 -15.05 29.20
C ASN A 64 2.65 -15.21 30.69
N ALA A 65 2.90 -16.41 31.24
CA ALA A 65 2.62 -16.73 32.64
C ALA A 65 3.55 -15.96 33.60
N SER A 66 4.80 -15.68 33.21
CA SER A 66 5.79 -14.96 34.05
C SER A 66 5.45 -13.49 34.24
N GLU A 67 4.62 -12.91 33.36
CA GLU A 67 4.12 -11.55 33.44
C GLU A 67 2.66 -11.46 33.91
N GLY A 68 2.21 -12.43 34.68
CA GLY A 68 0.86 -12.43 35.25
C GLY A 68 -0.24 -12.84 34.27
N TYR A 69 0.07 -13.78 33.39
CA TYR A 69 -0.88 -14.29 32.37
C TYR A 69 -1.37 -13.21 31.41
N LYS A 70 -0.45 -12.39 30.90
CA LYS A 70 -0.74 -11.42 29.85
C LYS A 70 -0.80 -12.10 28.51
N TYR A 71 -1.84 -11.78 27.75
CA TYR A 71 -1.99 -12.15 26.35
C TYR A 71 -1.31 -11.08 25.49
N TYR A 72 -0.48 -11.49 24.56
CA TYR A 72 0.27 -10.62 23.65
C TYR A 72 0.36 -11.25 22.25
N ILE A 73 0.68 -10.46 21.28
CA ILE A 73 0.91 -10.91 19.90
C ILE A 73 2.42 -11.15 19.74
N GLU A 74 2.81 -12.36 19.31
CA GLU A 74 4.21 -12.79 19.28
C GLU A 74 5.02 -12.05 18.22
N ASP A 75 4.48 -11.89 17.01
CA ASP A 75 5.12 -11.23 15.88
C ASP A 75 4.54 -9.84 15.60
N THR A 76 4.86 -8.89 16.48
CA THR A 76 4.52 -7.47 16.21
C THR A 76 5.32 -6.91 15.05
N GLU A 77 6.49 -7.46 14.73
CA GLU A 77 7.27 -7.05 13.56
C GLU A 77 6.57 -7.34 12.24
N ASP A 78 5.83 -8.44 12.14
CA ASP A 78 5.02 -8.74 10.95
C ASP A 78 3.75 -7.89 10.88
N LEU A 79 3.18 -7.50 12.01
CA LEU A 79 2.11 -6.51 12.08
C LEU A 79 2.59 -5.10 11.75
N ASP A 80 3.79 -4.72 12.21
CA ASP A 80 4.41 -3.42 11.89
C ASP A 80 4.93 -3.37 10.46
N LYS A 81 5.42 -4.48 9.92
CA LYS A 81 5.81 -4.66 8.51
C LYS A 81 4.61 -4.93 7.61
N GLY A 82 3.57 -5.60 8.12
CA GLY A 82 2.30 -5.86 7.44
C GLY A 82 1.43 -4.62 7.34
N ARG A 83 1.86 -3.62 6.57
CA ARG A 83 1.14 -2.34 6.36
C ARG A 83 -0.34 -2.53 6.04
N VAL A 84 -0.71 -3.62 5.38
CA VAL A 84 -2.10 -3.95 5.05
C VAL A 84 -2.90 -4.34 6.28
N MET A 85 -2.36 -5.18 7.17
CA MET A 85 -3.05 -5.61 8.39
C MET A 85 -3.23 -4.43 9.35
N ASN A 86 -2.19 -3.64 9.57
CA ASN A 86 -2.26 -2.44 10.42
C ASN A 86 -3.25 -1.41 9.85
N TRP A 87 -3.25 -1.23 8.52
CA TRP A 87 -4.24 -0.39 7.84
C TRP A 87 -5.67 -0.93 8.01
N LEU A 88 -5.90 -2.24 7.86
CA LEU A 88 -7.20 -2.87 8.07
C LEU A 88 -7.69 -2.70 9.51
N LEU A 89 -6.83 -2.96 10.50
CA LEU A 89 -7.15 -2.80 11.92
C LEU A 89 -7.47 -1.34 12.26
N THR A 90 -6.67 -0.40 11.77
CA THR A 90 -6.89 1.02 11.96
C THR A 90 -8.18 1.49 11.29
N SER A 91 -8.41 1.12 10.04
CA SER A 91 -9.62 1.47 9.28
C SER A 91 -10.87 0.91 9.93
N PHE A 92 -10.79 -0.33 10.44
CA PHE A 92 -11.88 -0.96 11.16
C PHE A 92 -12.17 -0.28 12.50
N SER A 93 -11.13 0.08 13.27
CA SER A 93 -11.28 0.79 14.53
C SER A 93 -11.93 2.16 14.33
N ILE A 94 -11.51 2.89 13.31
CA ILE A 94 -12.11 4.18 12.94
C ILE A 94 -13.57 3.99 12.49
N ASN A 95 -13.85 2.99 11.67
CA ASN A 95 -15.22 2.71 11.22
C ASN A 95 -16.15 2.36 12.40
N ASN A 96 -15.67 1.60 13.40
CA ASN A 96 -16.43 1.33 14.61
C ASN A 96 -16.70 2.60 15.42
N MET A 97 -15.68 3.44 15.66
CA MET A 97 -15.86 4.73 16.33
C MET A 97 -16.87 5.62 15.61
N MET A 98 -16.86 5.64 14.28
CA MET A 98 -17.82 6.38 13.47
C MET A 98 -19.24 5.82 13.56
N GLN A 99 -19.42 4.50 13.72
CA GLN A 99 -20.74 3.88 13.89
C GLN A 99 -21.31 4.10 15.29
N GLU A 100 -20.47 4.12 16.32
CA GLU A 100 -20.84 4.39 17.70
C GLU A 100 -21.22 5.86 17.94
N SER A 101 -20.62 6.78 17.14
CA SER A 101 -20.89 8.20 17.24
C SER A 101 -21.31 8.77 15.90
N LYS A 102 -22.62 8.96 15.73
CA LYS A 102 -23.18 9.62 14.53
C LYS A 102 -22.60 11.03 14.29
N SER A 103 -22.14 11.69 15.36
CA SER A 103 -21.55 13.04 15.29
C SER A 103 -20.12 13.04 14.70
N LEU A 104 -19.46 11.89 14.57
CA LEU A 104 -18.12 11.80 14.00
C LEU A 104 -18.12 11.53 12.48
N LYS A 105 -19.24 11.09 11.89
CA LYS A 105 -19.30 10.76 10.46
C LYS A 105 -18.92 11.93 9.55
N ASP A 106 -19.31 13.14 9.92
CA ASP A 106 -19.05 14.34 9.14
C ASP A 106 -17.71 15.02 9.50
N ARG A 107 -16.97 14.43 10.44
CA ARG A 107 -15.69 14.97 10.94
C ARG A 107 -14.47 14.16 10.53
N ILE A 108 -14.67 12.98 9.94
CA ILE A 108 -13.63 12.08 9.48
C ILE A 108 -13.87 11.80 8.00
N LEU A 109 -12.93 12.24 7.17
CA LEU A 109 -12.96 11.99 5.74
C LEU A 109 -11.90 10.96 5.39
N PHE A 110 -12.30 9.94 4.64
CA PHE A 110 -11.39 8.99 4.03
C PHE A 110 -11.15 9.39 2.58
N GLU A 111 -9.95 9.13 2.13
CA GLU A 111 -9.65 9.25 0.72
C GLU A 111 -10.34 8.11 -0.04
N ASP A 112 -11.08 8.45 -1.10
CA ASP A 112 -11.74 7.44 -1.93
C ASP A 112 -10.70 6.56 -2.62
N ILE A 113 -10.82 5.24 -2.43
CA ILE A 113 -10.07 4.26 -3.21
C ILE A 113 -10.95 3.89 -4.40
N PRO A 114 -10.54 4.19 -5.64
CA PRO A 114 -11.33 3.88 -6.80
C PRO A 114 -11.58 2.38 -6.96
N CYS A 115 -12.67 2.11 -7.61
CA CYS A 115 -13.37 0.87 -7.87
C CYS A 115 -12.52 -0.32 -8.37
N GLY A 116 -13.14 -1.47 -8.35
CA GLY A 116 -12.59 -2.79 -8.70
C GLY A 116 -12.83 -3.82 -7.59
N ASN A 117 -13.44 -3.39 -6.48
CA ASN A 117 -13.79 -4.29 -5.37
C ASN A 117 -14.73 -5.43 -5.78
N GLU A 118 -15.48 -5.26 -6.87
CA GLU A 118 -16.36 -6.27 -7.42
C GLU A 118 -15.61 -7.52 -7.92
N TYR A 119 -14.36 -7.34 -8.44
CA TYR A 119 -13.54 -8.45 -8.94
C TYR A 119 -12.62 -9.04 -7.87
N LEU A 120 -12.40 -8.33 -6.77
CA LEU A 120 -11.44 -8.71 -5.73
C LEU A 120 -11.70 -10.12 -5.20
N THR A 121 -12.97 -10.44 -4.88
CA THR A 121 -13.34 -11.76 -4.34
C THR A 121 -13.01 -12.88 -5.33
N THR A 122 -13.33 -12.70 -6.61
CA THR A 122 -13.08 -13.70 -7.66
C THR A 122 -11.57 -13.89 -7.87
N ILE A 123 -10.80 -12.80 -7.87
CA ILE A 123 -9.35 -12.84 -8.03
C ILE A 123 -8.69 -13.54 -6.84
N VAL A 124 -9.09 -13.21 -5.61
CA VAL A 124 -8.57 -13.86 -4.39
C VAL A 124 -8.91 -15.34 -4.36
N GLN A 125 -10.12 -15.72 -4.80
CA GLN A 125 -10.50 -17.14 -4.92
C GLN A 125 -9.59 -17.85 -5.94
N ALA A 126 -9.36 -17.27 -7.10
CA ALA A 126 -8.47 -17.83 -8.11
C ALA A 126 -7.04 -18.05 -7.59
N MET A 127 -6.51 -17.06 -6.87
CA MET A 127 -5.19 -17.17 -6.23
C MET A 127 -5.15 -18.29 -5.19
N LYS A 128 -6.18 -18.41 -4.35
CA LYS A 128 -6.26 -19.45 -3.32
C LYS A 128 -6.33 -20.86 -3.90
N GLU A 129 -7.00 -21.02 -5.02
CA GLU A 129 -7.25 -22.33 -5.66
C GLU A 129 -6.26 -22.60 -6.82
N ASN A 130 -5.31 -21.70 -7.07
CA ASN A 130 -4.37 -21.74 -8.21
C ASN A 130 -5.10 -21.95 -9.56
N LEU A 131 -6.18 -21.21 -9.76
CA LEU A 131 -6.96 -21.24 -10.98
C LEU A 131 -6.65 -20.04 -11.86
N LYS A 132 -6.59 -20.27 -13.19
CA LYS A 132 -6.43 -19.19 -14.16
C LYS A 132 -7.69 -18.34 -14.24
N LEU A 133 -7.48 -17.07 -14.53
CA LEU A 133 -8.54 -16.09 -14.74
C LEU A 133 -8.63 -15.73 -16.22
N LYS A 134 -9.85 -15.67 -16.74
CA LYS A 134 -10.15 -15.02 -18.00
C LYS A 134 -10.57 -13.59 -17.73
N VAL A 135 -9.75 -12.64 -18.15
CA VAL A 135 -9.91 -11.20 -17.88
C VAL A 135 -10.16 -10.46 -19.17
N VAL A 136 -11.24 -9.67 -19.21
CA VAL A 136 -11.48 -8.67 -20.27
C VAL A 136 -10.93 -7.34 -19.82
N HIS A 137 -9.91 -6.84 -20.49
CA HIS A 137 -9.15 -5.65 -20.10
C HIS A 137 -9.09 -4.63 -21.24
N GLN A 138 -9.27 -3.34 -20.91
CA GLN A 138 -9.18 -2.21 -21.83
C GLN A 138 -7.93 -1.38 -21.51
N SER A 139 -6.87 -1.53 -22.30
CA SER A 139 -5.69 -0.68 -22.17
C SER A 139 -5.95 0.74 -22.71
N PHE A 140 -5.31 1.73 -22.10
CA PHE A 140 -5.35 3.08 -22.65
C PHE A 140 -4.73 3.09 -24.07
N GLY A 141 -5.41 3.72 -25.01
CA GLY A 141 -4.98 3.80 -26.40
C GLY A 141 -5.36 2.59 -27.28
N GLN A 142 -6.02 1.57 -26.72
CA GLN A 142 -6.65 0.51 -27.53
C GLN A 142 -8.11 0.83 -27.81
N GLU A 143 -8.55 0.66 -29.05
CA GLU A 143 -9.94 0.93 -29.46
C GLU A 143 -10.93 -0.10 -28.91
N SER A 144 -10.49 -1.34 -28.71
CA SER A 144 -11.32 -2.44 -28.22
C SER A 144 -10.67 -3.19 -27.06
N PRO A 145 -11.50 -3.75 -26.15
CA PRO A 145 -11.01 -4.59 -25.06
C PRO A 145 -10.36 -5.86 -25.58
N SER A 146 -9.39 -6.38 -24.85
CA SER A 146 -8.77 -7.68 -25.11
C SER A 146 -9.14 -8.68 -24.02
N THR A 147 -9.32 -9.95 -24.43
CA THR A 147 -9.52 -11.05 -23.50
C THR A 147 -8.18 -11.74 -23.27
N ILE A 148 -7.80 -11.88 -22.00
CA ILE A 148 -6.50 -12.40 -21.58
C ILE A 148 -6.73 -13.53 -20.60
N LEU A 149 -6.05 -14.65 -20.79
CA LEU A 149 -5.95 -15.73 -19.81
C LEU A 149 -4.72 -15.46 -18.94
N ILE A 150 -4.93 -15.34 -17.62
CA ILE A 150 -3.89 -14.90 -16.66
C ILE A 150 -3.79 -15.91 -15.52
N GLU A 151 -2.58 -16.24 -15.13
CA GLU A 151 -2.24 -16.89 -13.86
C GLU A 151 -2.07 -15.82 -12.79
N PRO A 152 -3.01 -15.67 -11.84
CA PRO A 152 -2.96 -14.59 -10.85
C PRO A 152 -1.94 -14.88 -9.76
N TYR A 153 -0.83 -14.15 -9.73
CA TYR A 153 0.24 -14.32 -8.73
C TYR A 153 0.06 -13.43 -7.51
N GLY A 154 -0.58 -12.27 -7.66
CA GLY A 154 -0.74 -11.36 -6.54
C GLY A 154 -1.61 -10.14 -6.84
N ILE A 155 -1.82 -9.34 -5.79
CA ILE A 155 -2.55 -8.08 -5.84
C ILE A 155 -1.71 -7.01 -5.16
N LYS A 156 -1.63 -5.82 -5.77
CA LYS A 156 -0.94 -4.66 -5.20
C LYS A 156 -1.86 -3.44 -5.19
N VAL A 157 -1.76 -2.64 -4.13
CA VAL A 157 -2.36 -1.30 -4.07
C VAL A 157 -1.25 -0.27 -4.26
N PHE A 158 -1.46 0.66 -5.19
CA PHE A 158 -0.55 1.77 -5.41
C PHE A 158 -1.32 3.01 -5.88
N LYS A 159 -1.03 4.18 -5.31
CA LYS A 159 -1.67 5.46 -5.61
C LYS A 159 -3.20 5.32 -5.75
N LYS A 160 -3.85 4.69 -4.76
CA LYS A 160 -5.30 4.46 -4.65
C LYS A 160 -5.90 3.48 -5.67
N ARG A 161 -5.10 2.74 -6.42
CA ARG A 161 -5.58 1.75 -7.38
C ARG A 161 -5.18 0.34 -6.99
N TRP A 162 -6.07 -0.59 -7.26
CA TRP A 162 -5.80 -2.02 -7.20
C TRP A 162 -5.21 -2.50 -8.52
N TYR A 163 -4.24 -3.39 -8.42
CA TYR A 163 -3.58 -4.02 -9.56
C TYR A 163 -3.52 -5.52 -9.36
N LEU A 164 -3.89 -6.27 -10.40
CA LEU A 164 -3.64 -7.69 -10.54
C LEU A 164 -2.25 -7.88 -11.13
N ILE A 165 -1.44 -8.70 -10.49
CA ILE A 165 -0.13 -9.13 -10.97
C ILE A 165 -0.24 -10.58 -11.36
N GLY A 166 0.21 -10.93 -12.55
CA GLY A 166 0.15 -12.30 -13.00
C GLY A 166 0.84 -12.54 -14.34
N MET A 167 0.93 -13.82 -14.70
CA MET A 167 1.52 -14.28 -15.93
C MET A 167 0.41 -14.47 -16.99
N PRO A 168 0.34 -13.64 -18.03
CA PRO A 168 -0.59 -13.87 -19.13
C PRO A 168 -0.09 -15.00 -20.01
N HIS A 169 -0.98 -15.89 -20.43
CA HIS A 169 -0.64 -17.03 -21.29
C HIS A 169 0.02 -16.61 -22.63
N SER A 170 -0.24 -15.40 -23.09
CA SER A 170 0.27 -14.85 -24.36
C SER A 170 1.65 -14.18 -24.23
N LYS A 171 2.25 -14.12 -23.05
CA LYS A 171 3.55 -13.47 -22.80
C LYS A 171 4.42 -14.34 -21.91
N GLU A 172 5.72 -14.09 -21.96
CA GLU A 172 6.74 -14.75 -21.13
C GLU A 172 7.16 -13.90 -19.92
N SER A 173 6.41 -12.84 -19.61
CA SER A 173 6.72 -11.92 -18.50
C SER A 173 5.50 -11.63 -17.66
N ILE A 174 5.74 -11.44 -16.36
CA ILE A 174 4.72 -11.03 -15.41
C ILE A 174 4.24 -9.62 -15.75
N MET A 175 2.92 -9.45 -15.79
CA MET A 175 2.28 -8.20 -16.16
C MET A 175 1.42 -7.66 -15.02
N THR A 176 1.21 -6.36 -15.04
CA THR A 176 0.37 -5.64 -14.06
C THR A 176 -0.87 -5.05 -14.74
N TYR A 177 -2.05 -5.38 -14.21
CA TYR A 177 -3.34 -4.97 -14.75
C TYR A 177 -4.11 -4.16 -13.72
N ALA A 178 -4.42 -2.91 -14.02
CA ALA A 178 -5.20 -2.07 -13.12
C ALA A 178 -6.68 -2.50 -13.11
N PHE A 179 -7.28 -2.64 -11.94
CA PHE A 179 -8.65 -3.10 -11.77
C PHE A 179 -9.68 -2.16 -12.42
N ASP A 180 -9.43 -0.86 -12.41
CA ASP A 180 -10.28 0.15 -13.05
C ASP A 180 -10.32 0.04 -14.59
N ARG A 181 -9.48 -0.81 -15.16
CA ARG A 181 -9.45 -1.14 -16.60
C ARG A 181 -9.92 -2.56 -16.90
N ILE A 182 -10.29 -3.30 -15.88
CA ILE A 182 -10.90 -4.62 -16.02
C ILE A 182 -12.41 -4.44 -16.21
N LEU A 183 -12.94 -5.02 -17.29
CA LEU A 183 -14.37 -4.96 -17.63
C LEU A 183 -15.10 -6.22 -17.19
N GLN A 184 -14.40 -7.36 -17.13
CA GLN A 184 -14.94 -8.65 -16.72
C GLN A 184 -13.85 -9.56 -16.22
N VAL A 185 -14.17 -10.36 -15.19
CA VAL A 185 -13.32 -11.43 -14.67
C VAL A 185 -14.16 -12.70 -14.55
N GLU A 186 -13.67 -13.77 -15.14
CA GLU A 186 -14.27 -15.10 -15.04
C GLU A 186 -13.25 -16.08 -14.46
N LEU A 187 -13.67 -16.85 -13.46
CA LEU A 187 -12.90 -17.98 -12.94
C LEU A 187 -12.94 -19.12 -13.96
N THR A 188 -11.78 -19.69 -14.28
CA THR A 188 -11.72 -20.88 -15.14
C THR A 188 -11.60 -22.14 -14.30
N ASN A 189 -11.64 -23.31 -14.96
CA ASN A 189 -11.35 -24.60 -14.33
C ASN A 189 -9.91 -25.06 -14.61
N GLU A 190 -9.07 -24.19 -15.19
CA GLU A 190 -7.70 -24.50 -15.50
C GLU A 190 -6.80 -24.12 -14.33
N HIS A 191 -6.07 -25.11 -13.82
CA HIS A 191 -5.05 -24.86 -12.80
C HIS A 191 -3.75 -24.37 -13.41
N PHE A 192 -2.96 -23.70 -12.59
CA PHE A 192 -1.58 -23.35 -12.89
C PHE A 192 -0.69 -23.74 -11.69
N ASP A 193 0.58 -23.95 -11.96
CA ASP A 193 1.58 -24.19 -10.91
C ASP A 193 2.21 -22.85 -10.54
N MET A 194 2.02 -22.42 -9.29
CA MET A 194 2.65 -21.22 -8.79
C MET A 194 4.17 -21.46 -8.71
N PRO A 195 5.02 -20.59 -9.33
CA PRO A 195 6.45 -20.76 -9.24
C PRO A 195 6.92 -20.71 -7.78
N GLU A 196 7.67 -21.71 -7.35
CA GLU A 196 8.14 -21.85 -5.95
C GLU A 196 9.06 -20.69 -5.51
N ASP A 197 9.75 -20.07 -6.46
CA ASP A 197 10.69 -18.96 -6.24
C ASP A 197 10.06 -17.59 -6.39
N PHE A 198 8.77 -17.50 -6.71
CA PHE A 198 8.08 -16.21 -6.84
C PHE A 198 7.65 -15.67 -5.48
N ASP A 199 8.19 -14.51 -5.14
CA ASP A 199 7.79 -13.72 -3.97
C ASP A 199 7.44 -12.28 -4.38
N MET A 200 6.24 -11.83 -4.02
CA MET A 200 5.74 -10.49 -4.35
C MET A 200 6.59 -9.37 -3.76
N SER A 201 7.14 -9.56 -2.57
CA SER A 201 7.96 -8.53 -1.91
C SER A 201 9.32 -8.41 -2.59
N MET A 202 9.90 -9.53 -3.00
CA MET A 202 11.15 -9.57 -3.76
C MET A 202 10.96 -9.04 -5.18
N PHE A 203 9.85 -9.39 -5.84
CA PHE A 203 9.51 -8.90 -7.18
C PHE A 203 9.44 -7.37 -7.24
N TYR A 204 8.89 -6.73 -6.21
CA TYR A 204 8.80 -5.28 -6.10
C TYR A 204 9.89 -4.62 -5.26
N HIS A 205 10.89 -5.40 -4.78
CA HIS A 205 11.88 -4.92 -3.81
C HIS A 205 12.60 -3.64 -4.24
N ASN A 206 12.94 -3.54 -5.52
CA ASN A 206 13.62 -2.38 -6.07
C ASN A 206 12.69 -1.44 -6.87
N SER A 207 11.38 -1.63 -6.80
CA SER A 207 10.42 -0.81 -7.53
C SER A 207 9.78 0.22 -6.63
N TYR A 208 9.78 1.48 -7.06
CA TYR A 208 9.02 2.53 -6.37
C TYR A 208 7.51 2.30 -6.47
N GLY A 209 7.02 1.88 -7.63
CA GLY A 209 5.59 1.79 -7.94
C GLY A 209 5.13 0.40 -8.41
N ILE A 210 4.46 0.41 -9.54
CA ILE A 210 3.90 -0.80 -10.18
C ILE A 210 4.72 -1.28 -11.37
N LEU A 211 5.62 -0.45 -11.88
CA LEU A 211 6.48 -0.81 -13.00
C LEU A 211 7.69 -1.59 -12.49
N VAL A 212 7.84 -2.81 -12.98
CA VAL A 212 9.00 -3.68 -12.77
C VAL A 212 9.54 -4.00 -14.16
N GLN A 213 10.70 -3.45 -14.49
CA GLN A 213 11.30 -3.52 -15.82
C GLN A 213 12.80 -3.89 -15.71
N PRO A 214 13.14 -5.08 -15.20
CA PRO A 214 14.52 -5.49 -15.01
C PRO A 214 15.29 -5.64 -16.33
N ASP A 215 14.60 -5.87 -17.43
CA ASP A 215 15.21 -5.99 -18.77
C ASP A 215 15.55 -4.62 -19.39
N GLU A 216 14.93 -3.53 -18.90
CA GLU A 216 15.13 -2.18 -19.42
C GLU A 216 15.98 -1.31 -18.50
N TYR A 217 15.96 -1.57 -17.18
CA TYR A 217 16.61 -0.75 -16.17
C TYR A 217 17.41 -1.60 -15.19
N ASP A 218 18.64 -1.18 -14.94
CA ASP A 218 19.40 -1.65 -13.78
C ASP A 218 18.92 -0.96 -12.50
N VAL A 219 19.19 -1.60 -11.36
CA VAL A 219 18.93 -1.00 -10.05
C VAL A 219 19.98 0.08 -9.80
N GLU A 220 19.53 1.31 -9.74
CA GLU A 220 20.40 2.48 -9.55
C GLU A 220 20.37 2.99 -8.10
N THR A 221 21.50 3.51 -7.65
CA THR A 221 21.56 4.32 -6.44
C THR A 221 21.37 5.78 -6.81
N VAL A 222 20.13 6.26 -6.71
CA VAL A 222 19.80 7.64 -7.05
C VAL A 222 20.11 8.56 -5.87
N HIS A 223 20.89 9.62 -6.12
CA HIS A 223 21.18 10.65 -5.14
C HIS A 223 20.25 11.84 -5.34
N LEU A 224 19.58 12.22 -4.27
CA LEU A 224 18.58 13.28 -4.23
C LEU A 224 19.08 14.41 -3.31
N LYS A 225 19.11 15.62 -3.82
CA LYS A 225 19.30 16.83 -3.01
C LYS A 225 17.92 17.37 -2.65
N VAL A 226 17.66 17.46 -1.36
CA VAL A 226 16.36 17.79 -0.79
C VAL A 226 16.49 19.04 0.06
N SER A 227 15.61 20.01 -0.13
CA SER A 227 15.65 21.27 0.61
C SER A 227 15.55 21.06 2.13
N ALA A 228 16.06 22.02 2.90
CA ALA A 228 16.01 21.97 4.35
C ALA A 228 14.58 21.88 4.91
N LYS A 229 13.61 22.45 4.22
CA LYS A 229 12.21 22.41 4.56
C LYS A 229 11.60 21.03 4.26
N HIS A 230 11.88 20.50 3.08
CA HIS A 230 11.25 19.26 2.59
C HIS A 230 11.85 17.97 3.16
N ARG A 231 13.11 17.97 3.61
CA ARG A 231 13.76 16.79 4.20
C ARG A 231 12.98 16.16 5.36
N HIS A 232 12.18 16.96 6.10
CA HIS A 232 11.35 16.44 7.19
C HIS A 232 10.22 15.55 6.67
N TYR A 233 9.65 15.86 5.52
CA TYR A 233 8.64 15.03 4.87
C TYR A 233 9.23 13.69 4.44
N LEU A 234 10.40 13.68 3.78
CA LEU A 234 11.04 12.44 3.36
C LEU A 234 11.54 11.57 4.53
N ARG A 235 11.81 12.15 5.70
CA ARG A 235 12.14 11.39 6.91
C ARG A 235 10.93 10.68 7.49
N THR A 236 9.77 11.32 7.47
CA THR A 236 8.52 10.78 8.04
C THR A 236 7.77 9.89 7.05
N LEU A 237 7.91 10.16 5.75
CA LEU A 237 7.32 9.37 4.67
C LEU A 237 8.40 9.09 3.62
N PRO A 238 9.26 8.06 3.82
CA PRO A 238 10.29 7.71 2.87
C PRO A 238 9.73 7.32 1.50
N LEU A 239 10.39 7.73 0.42
CA LEU A 239 10.02 7.34 -0.94
C LEU A 239 10.10 5.82 -1.15
N HIS A 240 11.08 5.19 -0.52
CA HIS A 240 11.34 3.77 -0.65
C HIS A 240 12.04 3.25 0.61
N HIS A 241 11.89 1.95 0.94
CA HIS A 241 12.52 1.34 2.11
C HIS A 241 14.06 1.46 2.12
N SER A 242 14.69 1.56 0.93
CA SER A 242 16.13 1.74 0.80
C SER A 242 16.61 3.18 1.04
N GLN A 243 15.70 4.13 1.27
CA GLN A 243 16.05 5.53 1.46
C GLN A 243 16.98 5.74 2.65
N LYS A 244 18.06 6.48 2.44
CA LYS A 244 19.00 6.88 3.51
C LYS A 244 19.37 8.35 3.33
N GLU A 245 19.37 9.10 4.42
CA GLU A 245 19.98 10.44 4.46
C GLU A 245 21.46 10.28 4.73
N ILE A 246 22.31 10.63 3.76
CA ILE A 246 23.77 10.44 3.84
C ILE A 246 24.52 11.71 4.21
N GLU A 247 23.96 12.89 3.90
CA GLU A 247 24.54 14.18 4.26
C GLU A 247 23.46 15.15 4.72
N LYS A 248 23.80 16.00 5.70
CA LYS A 248 22.93 17.05 6.20
C LYS A 248 23.68 18.36 6.23
N HIS A 249 23.19 19.32 5.43
CA HIS A 249 23.66 20.71 5.41
C HIS A 249 22.61 21.65 5.97
N GLU A 250 22.95 22.90 6.17
CA GLU A 250 22.01 23.92 6.66
C GLU A 250 20.81 24.08 5.73
N LYS A 251 21.05 24.24 4.42
CA LYS A 251 20.03 24.54 3.40
C LYS A 251 19.45 23.32 2.70
N TYR A 252 20.08 22.15 2.77
CA TYR A 252 19.64 20.92 2.10
C TYR A 252 20.17 19.68 2.81
N SER A 253 19.67 18.53 2.41
CA SER A 253 20.23 17.22 2.74
C SER A 253 20.40 16.39 1.47
N ILE A 254 21.32 15.42 1.50
CA ILE A 254 21.48 14.43 0.44
C ILE A 254 20.90 13.11 0.92
N PHE A 255 19.98 12.59 0.13
CA PHE A 255 19.39 11.26 0.33
C PHE A 255 19.85 10.34 -0.80
N THR A 256 19.93 9.05 -0.51
CA THR A 256 20.08 8.00 -1.51
C THR A 256 18.85 7.12 -1.50
N VAL A 257 18.45 6.66 -2.69
CA VAL A 257 17.38 5.67 -2.89
C VAL A 257 17.86 4.65 -3.90
N LYS A 258 17.70 3.35 -3.60
CA LYS A 258 18.13 2.27 -4.48
C LYS A 258 16.91 1.65 -5.15
N VAL A 259 16.69 1.95 -6.43
CA VAL A 259 15.47 1.61 -7.18
C VAL A 259 15.75 1.38 -8.66
N TYR A 260 14.78 0.76 -9.36
CA TYR A 260 14.64 0.91 -10.81
C TYR A 260 14.06 2.31 -11.08
N PRO A 261 14.78 3.21 -11.78
CA PRO A 261 14.31 4.56 -12.05
C PRO A 261 13.28 4.59 -13.20
N THR A 262 12.17 3.90 -12.98
CA THR A 262 11.05 3.81 -13.93
C THR A 262 10.24 5.11 -13.95
N LEU A 263 9.27 5.18 -14.87
CA LEU A 263 8.37 6.32 -14.97
C LEU A 263 7.65 6.63 -13.66
N ASP A 264 7.26 5.60 -12.88
CA ASP A 264 6.61 5.80 -11.56
C ASP A 264 7.50 6.60 -10.61
N PHE A 265 8.80 6.30 -10.59
CA PHE A 265 9.78 7.01 -9.76
C PHE A 265 10.02 8.44 -10.27
N THR A 266 10.20 8.61 -11.58
CA THR A 266 10.39 9.92 -12.19
C THR A 266 9.18 10.85 -11.94
N GLN A 267 7.96 10.32 -12.05
CA GLN A 267 6.75 11.07 -11.72
C GLN A 267 6.68 11.46 -10.24
N GLU A 268 7.14 10.57 -9.35
CA GLU A 268 7.20 10.90 -7.92
C GLU A 268 8.18 12.05 -7.66
N ILE A 269 9.38 12.00 -8.23
CA ILE A 269 10.36 13.09 -8.10
C ILE A 269 9.76 14.42 -8.58
N LEU A 270 9.11 14.43 -9.74
CA LEU A 270 8.45 15.62 -10.29
C LEU A 270 7.32 16.15 -9.40
N SER A 271 6.66 15.29 -8.63
CA SER A 271 5.59 15.70 -7.71
C SER A 271 6.07 16.55 -6.55
N HIS A 272 7.37 16.51 -6.24
CA HIS A 272 8.01 17.33 -5.21
C HIS A 272 8.44 18.72 -5.72
N ALA A 273 8.12 19.07 -6.97
CA ALA A 273 8.42 20.34 -7.61
C ALA A 273 9.92 20.71 -7.51
N ASP A 274 10.25 21.87 -6.96
CA ASP A 274 11.62 22.40 -6.79
C ASP A 274 12.30 22.00 -5.47
N GLU A 275 11.63 21.20 -4.66
CA GLU A 275 12.13 20.78 -3.35
C GLU A 275 13.07 19.56 -3.42
N VAL A 276 13.03 18.80 -4.52
CA VAL A 276 13.84 17.58 -4.72
C VAL A 276 14.52 17.62 -6.08
N GLU A 277 15.84 17.56 -6.05
CA GLU A 277 16.70 17.56 -7.24
C GLU A 277 17.46 16.24 -7.35
N VAL A 278 17.38 15.56 -8.50
CA VAL A 278 18.22 14.40 -8.81
C VAL A 278 19.65 14.88 -9.11
N ILE A 279 20.64 14.39 -8.34
CA ILE A 279 22.06 14.70 -8.57
C ILE A 279 22.70 13.66 -9.47
N SER A 280 22.46 12.39 -9.19
CA SER A 280 22.99 11.25 -9.94
C SER A 280 22.05 10.04 -9.85
N PRO A 281 22.15 9.08 -10.77
CA PRO A 281 23.04 9.07 -11.93
C PRO A 281 22.64 10.11 -12.99
N LYS A 282 23.59 10.43 -13.87
CA LYS A 282 23.43 11.52 -14.88
C LYS A 282 22.22 11.31 -15.78
N TRP A 283 21.99 10.09 -16.24
CA TRP A 283 20.89 9.78 -17.15
C TRP A 283 19.51 9.97 -16.49
N VAL A 284 19.34 9.59 -15.21
CA VAL A 284 18.09 9.85 -14.45
C VAL A 284 17.86 11.35 -14.29
N ARG A 285 18.93 12.11 -13.99
CA ARG A 285 18.85 13.57 -13.93
C ARG A 285 18.43 14.18 -15.28
N GLU A 286 18.98 13.68 -16.38
CA GLU A 286 18.65 14.14 -17.74
C GLU A 286 17.20 13.80 -18.10
N GLU A 287 16.68 12.64 -17.68
CA GLU A 287 15.30 12.27 -17.86
C GLU A 287 14.35 13.24 -17.14
N VAL A 288 14.57 13.49 -15.85
CA VAL A 288 13.78 14.47 -15.07
C VAL A 288 13.88 15.86 -15.72
N ALA A 289 15.07 16.28 -16.14
CA ALA A 289 15.27 17.56 -16.83
C ALA A 289 14.51 17.65 -18.17
N SER A 290 14.34 16.54 -18.87
CA SER A 290 13.52 16.46 -20.10
C SER A 290 12.05 16.77 -19.83
N TYR A 291 11.48 16.20 -18.76
CA TYR A 291 10.12 16.53 -18.32
C TYR A 291 10.00 18.00 -17.88
N ALA A 292 10.96 18.49 -17.07
CA ALA A 292 10.97 19.89 -16.66
C ALA A 292 11.01 20.86 -17.86
N ARG A 293 11.81 20.54 -18.90
CA ARG A 293 11.83 21.31 -20.14
C ARG A 293 10.46 21.27 -20.86
N SER A 294 9.79 20.15 -20.87
CA SER A 294 8.47 20.02 -21.48
C SER A 294 7.43 20.84 -20.74
N LEU A 295 7.46 20.80 -19.40
CA LEU A 295 6.64 21.66 -18.54
C LEU A 295 6.91 23.15 -18.79
N TYR A 296 8.17 23.54 -18.83
CA TYR A 296 8.55 24.93 -19.16
C TYR A 296 7.95 25.40 -20.50
N LYS A 297 8.00 24.53 -21.53
CA LYS A 297 7.41 24.88 -22.85
C LYS A 297 5.89 25.05 -22.78
N MET A 298 5.20 24.22 -21.98
CA MET A 298 3.73 24.31 -21.79
C MET A 298 3.30 25.61 -21.11
N TYR A 299 4.13 26.11 -20.17
CA TYR A 299 3.80 27.28 -19.34
C TYR A 299 4.62 28.52 -19.69
N LYS A 300 5.29 28.54 -20.85
CA LYS A 300 6.22 29.59 -21.24
C LYS A 300 5.57 30.98 -21.17
N ASP A 301 4.39 31.13 -21.77
CA ASP A 301 3.70 32.43 -21.81
C ASP A 301 3.39 32.97 -20.41
N ALA A 302 2.93 32.07 -19.51
CA ALA A 302 2.66 32.42 -18.13
C ALA A 302 3.94 32.77 -17.34
N ILE A 303 5.08 32.14 -17.68
CA ILE A 303 6.39 32.42 -17.07
C ILE A 303 6.90 33.80 -17.53
N ASP A 304 6.79 34.11 -18.83
CA ASP A 304 7.16 35.41 -19.37
C ASP A 304 6.36 36.54 -18.72
N ASP A 305 5.06 36.35 -18.47
CA ASP A 305 4.21 37.29 -17.74
C ASP A 305 4.58 37.45 -16.25
N LEU A 306 5.05 36.37 -15.59
CA LEU A 306 5.53 36.42 -14.21
C LEU A 306 6.83 37.24 -14.13
N ASP A 307 7.77 36.99 -15.05
CA ASP A 307 9.04 37.70 -15.12
C ASP A 307 8.85 39.19 -15.36
N GLU A 308 7.87 39.59 -16.19
CA GLU A 308 7.53 41.01 -16.42
C GLU A 308 6.96 41.65 -15.16
N ARG A 309 6.05 40.97 -14.46
CA ARG A 309 5.47 41.45 -13.18
C ARG A 309 6.53 41.64 -12.10
N ASP A 310 7.48 40.74 -11.99
CA ASP A 310 8.55 40.84 -10.99
C ASP A 310 9.56 41.94 -11.33
N ARG A 311 9.84 42.21 -12.62
CA ARG A 311 10.62 43.36 -13.06
C ARG A 311 9.93 44.69 -12.72
N LEU A 312 8.59 44.74 -12.81
CA LEU A 312 7.80 45.94 -12.46
C LEU A 312 7.74 46.20 -10.95
N LYS A 313 7.74 45.15 -10.10
CA LYS A 313 7.75 45.29 -8.65
C LYS A 313 9.10 45.72 -8.09
N ASN A 314 10.18 45.45 -8.79
CA ASN A 314 11.58 45.77 -8.39
C ASN A 314 12.08 47.09 -8.93
N LYS A 315 11.25 47.86 -9.63
CA LYS A 315 11.44 49.24 -10.03
C LYS A 315 10.70 50.21 -9.09
#